data_7f785ee06a5cea7d0c52db038e5955e9
#
_entry.id   7f785ee06a5cea7d0c52db038e5955e9
#
_cell.length_a   1.000
_cell.length_b   1.000
_cell.length_c   1.000
_cell.angle_alpha   90.00
_cell.angle_beta   90.00
_cell.angle_gamma   90.00
#
_symmetry.space_group_name_H-M   'P 1'
#
loop_
_entity.id
_entity.type
_entity.pdbx_description
1 polymer ?
#
loop_
_entity_poly.entity_id
_entity_poly.type
_entity_poly.pdbx_seq_one_letter_code
_entity_poly.pdbx_strand_id
1 'polypeptide(L)'
;MLIDSFANRLDLALKRNNMRPIDLANKTHIDKSSISRYLSGDWKASQKRLTLIAMALNTNEAWLMGYDVSDVPNKSHINYKDYDAVRNQSNTLTLEEKKEKMLDYMNKYDIESLSPIPVYSRINEKGFKLVDKYIDEYITIDTKLYNIDSPQNFFYVKVADDSMNKKYQEGDYILMKKSSNIKNDTIALIILDNTTLIRKITLQGNLLLLEPLSSNTTKYKTQACPKESVKILGTVIGYIGYEKN
;
A
#
# COMPACT_ATOMS: atom_id res chain seq x y z
N MET A 1 27.98 -1.72 4.58
CA MET A 1 28.95 -2.42 5.45
C MET A 1 28.48 -2.28 6.88
N LEU A 2 28.68 -3.26 7.77
CA LEU A 2 28.39 -3.14 9.19
C LEU A 2 29.54 -2.38 9.84
N ILE A 3 29.27 -1.23 10.44
CA ILE A 3 30.32 -0.33 10.98
C ILE A 3 30.14 -0.09 12.50
N ASP A 4 29.01 -0.48 13.08
CA ASP A 4 28.69 -0.23 14.49
C ASP A 4 27.76 -1.35 15.04
N SER A 5 27.49 -1.35 16.35
CA SER A 5 26.58 -2.29 16.97
C SER A 5 25.17 -1.72 17.12
N PHE A 6 24.16 -2.60 17.17
CA PHE A 6 22.78 -2.22 17.48
C PHE A 6 22.69 -1.50 18.84
N ALA A 7 23.40 -1.98 19.86
CA ALA A 7 23.40 -1.38 21.20
C ALA A 7 23.89 0.08 21.18
N ASN A 8 25.03 0.33 20.51
CA ASN A 8 25.60 1.69 20.40
C ASN A 8 24.67 2.62 19.63
N ARG A 9 24.08 2.13 18.53
CA ARG A 9 23.15 2.94 17.73
C ARG A 9 21.85 3.21 18.48
N LEU A 10 21.36 2.27 19.26
CA LEU A 10 20.19 2.44 20.13
C LEU A 10 20.44 3.49 21.20
N ASP A 11 21.59 3.45 21.89
CA ASP A 11 21.97 4.44 22.89
C ASP A 11 22.11 5.84 22.27
N LEU A 12 22.77 5.92 21.11
CA LEU A 12 22.91 7.16 20.38
C LEU A 12 21.54 7.76 19.97
N ALA A 13 20.64 6.90 19.46
CA ALA A 13 19.30 7.34 19.06
C ALA A 13 18.46 7.82 20.25
N LEU A 14 18.54 7.14 21.41
CA LEU A 14 17.89 7.57 22.64
C LEU A 14 18.39 8.96 23.08
N LYS A 15 19.72 9.17 23.10
CA LYS A 15 20.33 10.46 23.45
C LYS A 15 19.88 11.59 22.51
N ARG A 16 19.88 11.36 21.20
CA ARG A 16 19.43 12.34 20.21
C ARG A 16 17.97 12.75 20.39
N ASN A 17 17.11 11.80 20.80
CA ASN A 17 15.70 12.06 21.04
C ASN A 17 15.39 12.54 22.47
N ASN A 18 16.38 12.78 23.33
CA ASN A 18 16.21 13.06 24.76
C ASN A 18 15.26 12.05 25.44
N MET A 19 15.32 10.79 25.04
CA MET A 19 14.43 9.73 25.48
C MET A 19 15.17 8.76 26.40
N ARG A 20 14.57 8.46 27.56
CA ARG A 20 15.11 7.44 28.47
C ARG A 20 14.66 6.04 28.00
N PRO A 21 15.40 4.98 28.36
CA PRO A 21 15.00 3.60 28.04
C PRO A 21 13.58 3.26 28.48
N ILE A 22 13.12 3.82 29.61
CA ILE A 22 11.74 3.61 30.11
C ILE A 22 10.70 4.26 29.19
N ASP A 23 11.01 5.43 28.63
CA ASP A 23 10.08 6.14 27.76
C ASP A 23 9.95 5.41 26.41
N LEU A 24 11.05 4.83 25.91
CA LEU A 24 11.04 3.92 24.76
C LEU A 24 10.21 2.66 25.04
N ALA A 25 10.39 2.02 26.19
CA ALA A 25 9.62 0.85 26.61
C ALA A 25 8.12 1.15 26.60
N ASN A 26 7.71 2.28 27.19
CA ASN A 26 6.30 2.72 27.22
C ASN A 26 5.76 3.01 25.82
N LYS A 27 6.55 3.69 24.97
CA LYS A 27 6.15 4.09 23.63
C LYS A 27 6.01 2.90 22.66
N THR A 28 6.86 1.87 22.83
CA THR A 28 6.90 0.69 21.96
C THR A 28 6.12 -0.50 22.50
N HIS A 29 5.64 -0.45 23.75
CA HIS A 29 5.11 -1.58 24.52
C HIS A 29 6.06 -2.79 24.59
N ILE A 30 7.37 -2.54 24.47
CA ILE A 30 8.42 -3.53 24.72
C ILE A 30 8.80 -3.44 26.21
N ASP A 31 8.90 -4.60 26.86
CA ASP A 31 9.23 -4.63 28.28
C ASP A 31 10.62 -4.01 28.58
N LYS A 32 10.74 -3.38 29.75
CA LYS A 32 11.95 -2.68 30.20
C LYS A 32 13.20 -3.57 30.18
N SER A 33 13.03 -4.83 30.56
CA SER A 33 14.13 -5.80 30.63
C SER A 33 14.68 -6.10 29.25
N SER A 34 13.82 -6.19 28.22
CA SER A 34 14.24 -6.34 26.82
C SER A 34 15.02 -5.10 26.33
N ILE A 35 14.51 -3.89 26.58
CA ILE A 35 15.24 -2.65 26.21
C ILE A 35 16.61 -2.59 26.89
N SER A 36 16.69 -2.94 28.17
CA SER A 36 17.97 -2.98 28.91
C SER A 36 18.96 -3.96 28.28
N ARG A 37 18.49 -5.17 27.91
CA ARG A 37 19.33 -6.20 27.26
C ARG A 37 19.75 -5.82 25.84
N TYR A 38 18.95 -5.02 25.14
CA TYR A 38 19.34 -4.45 23.84
C TYR A 38 20.47 -3.43 24.01
N LEU A 39 20.40 -2.59 25.05
CA LEU A 39 21.43 -1.59 25.35
C LEU A 39 22.73 -2.22 25.85
N SER A 40 22.65 -3.32 26.61
CA SER A 40 23.87 -4.05 27.02
C SER A 40 24.51 -4.87 25.89
N GLY A 41 23.79 -5.06 24.76
CA GLY A 41 24.25 -5.87 23.65
C GLY A 41 24.05 -7.37 23.82
N ASP A 42 23.43 -7.81 24.93
CA ASP A 42 23.20 -9.23 25.23
C ASP A 42 22.18 -9.86 24.28
N TRP A 43 21.25 -9.06 23.77
CA TRP A 43 20.17 -9.50 22.89
C TRP A 43 20.09 -8.69 21.61
N LYS A 44 19.68 -9.35 20.53
CA LYS A 44 19.28 -8.72 19.27
C LYS A 44 17.76 -8.57 19.23
N ALA A 45 17.28 -7.44 18.77
CA ALA A 45 15.86 -7.24 18.54
C ALA A 45 15.38 -8.11 17.37
N SER A 46 14.19 -8.73 17.50
CA SER A 46 13.51 -9.34 16.36
C SER A 46 13.12 -8.25 15.35
N GLN A 47 12.91 -8.61 14.09
CA GLN A 47 12.54 -7.64 13.03
C GLN A 47 11.36 -6.75 13.46
N LYS A 48 10.30 -7.35 14.01
CA LYS A 48 9.12 -6.63 14.51
C LYS A 48 9.46 -5.60 15.59
N ARG A 49 10.33 -5.97 16.55
CA ARG A 49 10.76 -5.07 17.63
C ARG A 49 11.71 -3.99 17.14
N LEU A 50 12.58 -4.34 16.18
CA LEU A 50 13.48 -3.39 15.52
C LEU A 50 12.68 -2.29 14.82
N THR A 51 11.66 -2.64 14.03
CA THR A 51 10.75 -1.70 13.39
C THR A 51 10.09 -0.77 14.40
N LEU A 52 9.52 -1.32 15.50
CA LEU A 52 8.89 -0.51 16.55
C LEU A 52 9.87 0.48 17.21
N ILE A 53 11.10 0.05 17.46
CA ILE A 53 12.15 0.90 18.05
C ILE A 53 12.57 2.00 17.06
N ALA A 54 12.82 1.64 15.80
CA ALA A 54 13.21 2.60 14.76
C ALA A 54 12.15 3.69 14.57
N MET A 55 10.87 3.30 14.53
CA MET A 55 9.74 4.23 14.46
C MET A 55 9.66 5.14 15.68
N ALA A 56 9.76 4.57 16.89
CA ALA A 56 9.67 5.33 18.15
C ALA A 56 10.78 6.38 18.27
N LEU A 57 11.98 6.08 17.73
CA LEU A 57 13.16 6.93 17.75
C LEU A 57 13.33 7.77 16.48
N ASN A 58 12.39 7.68 15.53
CA ASN A 58 12.46 8.38 14.25
C ASN A 58 13.81 8.16 13.55
N THR A 59 14.22 6.90 13.36
CA THR A 59 15.50 6.54 12.76
C THR A 59 15.37 5.39 11.75
N ASN A 60 16.39 5.23 10.91
CA ASN A 60 16.44 4.15 9.91
C ASN A 60 16.75 2.80 10.57
N GLU A 61 16.01 1.74 10.23
CA GLU A 61 16.22 0.39 10.76
C GLU A 61 17.61 -0.16 10.43
N ALA A 62 18.07 0.00 9.18
CA ALA A 62 19.37 -0.49 8.78
C ALA A 62 20.50 0.28 9.48
N TRP A 63 20.33 1.60 9.67
CA TRP A 63 21.24 2.40 10.49
C TRP A 63 21.24 1.90 11.94
N LEU A 64 20.06 1.67 12.51
CA LEU A 64 19.93 1.17 13.90
C LEU A 64 20.60 -0.21 14.05
N MET A 65 20.58 -1.04 13.00
CA MET A 65 21.31 -2.32 12.97
C MET A 65 22.83 -2.19 12.82
N GLY A 66 23.34 -0.96 12.64
CA GLY A 66 24.77 -0.67 12.53
C GLY A 66 25.32 -0.64 11.10
N TYR A 67 24.47 -0.65 10.08
CA TYR A 67 24.92 -0.50 8.69
C TYR A 67 25.34 0.95 8.39
N ASP A 68 26.26 1.08 7.40
CA ASP A 68 26.73 2.37 6.89
C ASP A 68 25.70 2.97 5.94
N VAL A 69 24.66 3.55 6.52
CA VAL A 69 23.56 4.23 5.83
C VAL A 69 23.16 5.46 6.62
N SER A 70 22.38 6.35 6.02
CA SER A 70 21.82 7.51 6.73
C SER A 70 20.94 7.07 7.91
N ASP A 71 21.02 7.81 9.02
CA ASP A 71 20.15 7.63 10.20
C ASP A 71 18.74 8.20 10.00
N VAL A 72 18.52 8.98 8.94
CA VAL A 72 17.20 9.47 8.56
C VAL A 72 16.29 8.28 8.34
N PRO A 73 15.08 8.25 8.94
CA PRO A 73 14.13 7.17 8.75
C PRO A 73 13.97 6.86 7.27
N ASN A 74 14.01 5.58 6.93
CA ASN A 74 13.59 5.17 5.60
C ASN A 74 12.11 5.54 5.51
N LYS A 75 11.78 6.60 4.77
CA LYS A 75 10.42 7.17 4.67
C LYS A 75 9.37 6.15 4.20
N SER A 76 9.81 4.92 3.84
CA SER A 76 8.95 3.80 3.46
C SER A 76 8.23 3.10 4.63
N HIS A 77 8.58 3.38 5.88
CA HIS A 77 7.90 2.81 7.05
C HIS A 77 6.85 3.79 7.59
N ILE A 78 5.82 4.00 6.82
CA ILE A 78 4.57 4.59 7.31
C ILE A 78 3.99 3.64 8.35
N ASN A 79 3.68 4.17 9.53
CA ASN A 79 3.03 3.40 10.58
C ASN A 79 1.61 3.02 10.13
N TYR A 80 1.47 1.84 9.54
CA TYR A 80 0.17 1.31 9.13
C TYR A 80 -0.87 1.27 10.26
N LYS A 81 -0.46 1.24 11.54
CA LYS A 81 -1.39 1.28 12.68
C LYS A 81 -2.04 2.66 12.87
N ASP A 82 -1.28 3.75 12.66
CA ASP A 82 -1.86 5.10 12.69
C ASP A 82 -2.74 5.32 11.45
N TYR A 83 -2.34 4.73 10.32
CA TYR A 83 -3.14 4.66 9.11
C TYR A 83 -4.43 3.85 9.34
N ASP A 84 -4.34 2.66 9.94
CA ASP A 84 -5.51 1.84 10.29
C ASP A 84 -6.38 2.51 11.35
N ALA A 85 -5.84 3.30 12.28
CA ALA A 85 -6.61 4.08 13.23
C ALA A 85 -7.41 5.20 12.54
N VAL A 86 -6.82 5.90 11.56
CA VAL A 86 -7.53 6.87 10.71
C VAL A 86 -8.57 6.17 9.83
N ARG A 87 -8.23 5.00 9.28
CA ARG A 87 -9.12 4.17 8.45
C ARG A 87 -10.30 3.60 9.25
N ASN A 88 -10.06 3.07 10.47
CA ASN A 88 -11.09 2.41 11.29
C ASN A 88 -12.04 3.38 12.00
N GLN A 89 -11.66 4.67 12.18
CA GLN A 89 -12.57 5.74 12.59
C GLN A 89 -13.54 6.16 11.47
N SER A 90 -13.44 5.55 10.30
CA SER A 90 -13.99 6.06 9.06
C SER A 90 -15.47 5.79 8.80
N ASN A 91 -16.18 5.04 9.64
CA ASN A 91 -17.59 4.72 9.38
C ASN A 91 -18.54 5.92 9.55
N THR A 92 -18.07 7.03 10.15
CA THR A 92 -18.88 8.25 10.40
C THR A 92 -18.39 9.47 9.63
N LEU A 93 -17.21 9.41 9.00
CA LEU A 93 -16.60 10.54 8.30
C LEU A 93 -17.02 10.61 6.83
N THR A 94 -17.27 11.82 6.35
CA THR A 94 -17.44 12.11 4.94
C THR A 94 -16.14 11.86 4.16
N LEU A 95 -16.24 11.74 2.84
CA LEU A 95 -15.08 11.55 1.96
C LEU A 95 -14.06 12.70 2.07
N GLU A 96 -14.55 13.95 2.16
CA GLU A 96 -13.71 15.13 2.31
C GLU A 96 -12.98 15.13 3.66
N GLU A 97 -13.65 14.79 4.75
CA GLU A 97 -13.03 14.66 6.07
C GLU A 97 -11.95 13.57 6.11
N LYS A 98 -12.16 12.47 5.39
CA LYS A 98 -11.15 11.41 5.24
C LYS A 98 -9.91 11.91 4.51
N LYS A 99 -10.12 12.66 3.42
CA LYS A 99 -9.05 13.26 2.63
C LYS A 99 -8.28 14.32 3.42
N GLU A 100 -8.99 15.19 4.15
CA GLU A 100 -8.39 16.23 4.99
C GLU A 100 -7.52 15.62 6.10
N LYS A 101 -8.04 14.61 6.83
CA LYS A 101 -7.25 13.88 7.84
C LYS A 101 -6.01 13.20 7.26
N MET A 102 -6.12 12.69 6.04
CA MET A 102 -4.97 12.10 5.35
C MET A 102 -3.92 13.15 5.00
N LEU A 103 -4.35 14.33 4.52
CA LEU A 103 -3.46 15.46 4.22
C LEU A 103 -2.81 16.00 5.50
N ASP A 104 -3.55 16.12 6.59
CA ASP A 104 -3.02 16.51 7.90
C ASP A 104 -1.95 15.54 8.40
N TYR A 105 -2.19 14.23 8.24
CA TYR A 105 -1.21 13.20 8.56
C TYR A 105 0.07 13.37 7.73
N MET A 106 -0.06 13.61 6.43
CA MET A 106 1.07 13.83 5.52
C MET A 106 1.86 15.08 5.90
N ASN A 107 1.19 16.19 6.19
CA ASN A 107 1.79 17.44 6.61
C ASN A 107 2.51 17.32 7.96
N LYS A 108 1.90 16.60 8.91
CA LYS A 108 2.47 16.36 10.25
C LYS A 108 3.83 15.66 10.20
N TYR A 109 4.05 14.79 9.20
CA TYR A 109 5.29 14.03 9.07
C TYR A 109 6.25 14.60 8.01
N ASP A 110 5.93 15.79 7.44
CA ASP A 110 6.75 16.48 6.42
C ASP A 110 7.19 15.54 5.27
N ILE A 111 6.23 14.75 4.76
CA ILE A 111 6.52 13.71 3.77
C ILE A 111 6.08 14.20 2.40
N GLU A 112 6.94 14.94 1.72
CA GLU A 112 6.70 15.48 0.37
C GLU A 112 6.41 14.42 -0.70
N SER A 113 6.82 13.15 -0.47
CA SER A 113 6.63 12.07 -1.46
C SER A 113 5.35 11.29 -1.29
N LEU A 114 4.57 11.51 -0.23
CA LEU A 114 3.30 10.82 -0.03
C LEU A 114 2.16 11.47 -0.81
N SER A 115 1.31 10.64 -1.40
CA SER A 115 0.10 11.10 -2.08
C SER A 115 -1.08 10.16 -1.79
N PRO A 116 -2.27 10.71 -1.48
CA PRO A 116 -3.48 9.93 -1.34
C PRO A 116 -3.96 9.46 -2.71
N ILE A 117 -4.11 8.16 -2.88
CA ILE A 117 -4.63 7.54 -4.09
C ILE A 117 -6.06 7.04 -3.82
N PRO A 118 -7.06 7.41 -4.63
CA PRO A 118 -8.44 7.00 -4.42
C PRO A 118 -8.63 5.49 -4.58
N VAL A 119 -9.51 4.91 -3.75
CA VAL A 119 -9.89 3.50 -3.80
C VAL A 119 -11.34 3.38 -4.27
N TYR A 120 -11.55 2.51 -5.24
CA TYR A 120 -12.85 2.14 -5.76
C TYR A 120 -13.16 0.69 -5.38
N SER A 121 -14.09 0.46 -4.43
CA SER A 121 -14.51 -0.89 -4.02
C SER A 121 -15.78 -1.36 -4.73
N ARG A 122 -16.60 -0.42 -5.23
CA ARG A 122 -17.90 -0.70 -5.86
C ARG A 122 -17.82 -0.82 -7.38
N ILE A 123 -16.75 -1.42 -7.89
CA ILE A 123 -16.54 -1.55 -9.34
C ILE A 123 -17.61 -2.41 -10.03
N ASN A 124 -18.26 -3.30 -9.29
CA ASN A 124 -19.31 -4.18 -9.81
C ASN A 124 -20.68 -3.48 -9.93
N GLU A 125 -20.82 -2.25 -9.46
CA GLU A 125 -22.05 -1.49 -9.62
C GLU A 125 -22.32 -1.15 -11.08
N LYS A 126 -23.56 -1.32 -11.51
CA LYS A 126 -23.98 -1.01 -12.86
C LYS A 126 -23.78 0.48 -13.17
N GLY A 127 -23.11 0.76 -14.28
CA GLY A 127 -22.81 2.14 -14.68
C GLY A 127 -21.62 2.76 -13.92
N PHE A 128 -20.77 1.96 -13.30
CA PHE A 128 -19.56 2.41 -12.64
C PHE A 128 -18.69 3.31 -13.53
N LYS A 129 -18.10 4.34 -12.93
CA LYS A 129 -17.14 5.27 -13.55
C LYS A 129 -16.07 5.65 -12.52
N LEU A 130 -14.90 6.04 -12.99
CA LEU A 130 -13.84 6.60 -12.13
C LEU A 130 -14.15 8.08 -11.83
N VAL A 131 -15.14 8.31 -10.95
CA VAL A 131 -15.56 9.63 -10.46
C VAL A 131 -15.73 9.59 -8.95
N ASP A 132 -15.69 10.75 -8.31
CA ASP A 132 -15.61 10.89 -6.85
C ASP A 132 -16.73 10.18 -6.08
N LYS A 133 -17.94 10.14 -6.63
CA LYS A 133 -19.07 9.44 -5.98
C LYS A 133 -18.84 7.94 -5.75
N TYR A 134 -17.87 7.31 -6.43
CA TYR A 134 -17.51 5.89 -6.28
C TYR A 134 -16.22 5.69 -5.50
N ILE A 135 -15.61 6.78 -4.98
CA ILE A 135 -14.46 6.67 -4.09
C ILE A 135 -14.98 6.32 -2.69
N ASP A 136 -14.42 5.25 -2.10
CA ASP A 136 -14.81 4.79 -0.77
C ASP A 136 -13.79 5.22 0.30
N GLU A 137 -12.53 5.23 -0.08
CA GLU A 137 -11.41 5.57 0.81
C GLU A 137 -10.21 6.06 -0.01
N TYR A 138 -9.14 6.47 0.70
CA TYR A 138 -7.85 6.77 0.08
C TYR A 138 -6.76 5.91 0.73
N ILE A 139 -5.82 5.43 -0.07
CA ILE A 139 -4.59 4.78 0.39
C ILE A 139 -3.41 5.68 0.04
N THR A 140 -2.61 6.02 1.05
CA THR A 140 -1.41 6.83 0.84
C THR A 140 -0.28 5.97 0.28
N ILE A 141 0.41 6.49 -0.74
CA ILE A 141 1.52 5.82 -1.40
C ILE A 141 2.73 6.76 -1.46
N ASP A 142 3.92 6.22 -1.27
CA ASP A 142 5.15 6.96 -1.54
C ASP A 142 5.40 7.03 -3.05
N THR A 143 5.20 8.21 -3.63
CA THR A 143 5.31 8.42 -5.08
C THR A 143 6.73 8.25 -5.60
N LYS A 144 7.75 8.51 -4.78
CA LYS A 144 9.16 8.30 -5.15
C LYS A 144 9.50 6.81 -5.22
N LEU A 145 9.01 6.02 -4.26
CA LEU A 145 9.23 4.56 -4.24
C LEU A 145 8.66 3.87 -5.48
N TYR A 146 7.52 4.32 -5.96
CA TYR A 146 6.82 3.73 -7.11
C TYR A 146 7.07 4.47 -8.43
N ASN A 147 7.95 5.47 -8.45
CA ASN A 147 8.21 6.34 -9.62
C ASN A 147 6.93 6.94 -10.21
N ILE A 148 6.09 7.52 -9.32
CA ILE A 148 4.82 8.14 -9.67
C ILE A 148 4.99 9.65 -9.77
N ASP A 149 5.09 10.19 -10.99
CA ASP A 149 5.21 11.62 -11.22
C ASP A 149 3.86 12.36 -11.15
N SER A 150 2.76 11.65 -11.39
CA SER A 150 1.42 12.22 -11.50
C SER A 150 0.40 11.36 -10.75
N PRO A 151 0.28 11.48 -9.41
CA PRO A 151 -0.58 10.65 -8.58
C PRO A 151 -2.05 10.61 -9.00
N GLN A 152 -2.56 11.71 -9.59
CA GLN A 152 -3.93 11.83 -10.11
C GLN A 152 -4.24 10.84 -11.26
N ASN A 153 -3.22 10.26 -11.87
CA ASN A 153 -3.36 9.22 -12.90
C ASN A 153 -3.43 7.81 -12.34
N PHE A 154 -3.43 7.66 -11.00
CA PHE A 154 -3.45 6.37 -10.34
C PHE A 154 -4.70 6.22 -9.47
N PHE A 155 -5.10 4.99 -9.24
CA PHE A 155 -6.21 4.63 -8.38
C PHE A 155 -6.06 3.19 -7.92
N TYR A 156 -6.64 2.87 -6.77
CA TYR A 156 -6.80 1.50 -6.31
C TYR A 156 -8.18 0.95 -6.68
N VAL A 157 -8.21 -0.34 -6.91
CA VAL A 157 -9.44 -1.13 -7.02
C VAL A 157 -9.39 -2.23 -5.99
N LYS A 158 -10.44 -2.36 -5.18
CA LYS A 158 -10.61 -3.48 -4.28
C LYS A 158 -11.17 -4.68 -5.04
N VAL A 159 -10.51 -5.82 -4.95
CA VAL A 159 -10.96 -7.06 -5.61
C VAL A 159 -12.25 -7.54 -4.94
N ALA A 160 -13.31 -7.67 -5.74
CA ALA A 160 -14.67 -7.94 -5.25
C ALA A 160 -15.14 -9.38 -5.51
N ASP A 161 -14.37 -10.19 -6.25
CA ASP A 161 -14.74 -11.54 -6.62
C ASP A 161 -13.53 -12.46 -6.88
N ASP A 162 -13.81 -13.73 -7.16
CA ASP A 162 -12.82 -14.78 -7.41
C ASP A 162 -12.39 -14.91 -8.88
N SER A 163 -12.77 -13.95 -9.75
CA SER A 163 -12.46 -14.03 -11.19
C SER A 163 -10.96 -13.93 -11.52
N MET A 164 -10.16 -13.42 -10.58
CA MET A 164 -8.70 -13.25 -10.71
C MET A 164 -7.92 -13.96 -9.60
N ASN A 165 -8.51 -14.95 -8.90
CA ASN A 165 -7.98 -15.53 -7.67
C ASN A 165 -6.70 -16.36 -7.83
N LYS A 166 -6.26 -16.66 -9.03
CA LYS A 166 -4.91 -17.19 -9.29
C LYS A 166 -3.81 -16.14 -9.11
N LYS A 167 -4.17 -14.86 -9.03
CA LYS A 167 -3.23 -13.77 -8.89
C LYS A 167 -3.59 -12.77 -7.80
N TYR A 168 -4.88 -12.46 -7.63
CA TYR A 168 -5.39 -11.49 -6.64
C TYR A 168 -6.55 -12.13 -5.89
N GLN A 169 -6.51 -12.06 -4.57
CA GLN A 169 -7.58 -12.57 -3.73
C GLN A 169 -8.68 -11.52 -3.51
N GLU A 170 -9.88 -11.96 -3.21
CA GLU A 170 -10.95 -11.06 -2.78
C GLU A 170 -10.52 -10.26 -1.56
N GLY A 171 -10.68 -8.93 -1.62
CA GLY A 171 -10.22 -7.99 -0.62
C GLY A 171 -8.87 -7.33 -0.90
N ASP A 172 -8.05 -7.87 -1.81
CA ASP A 172 -6.80 -7.23 -2.24
C ASP A 172 -7.05 -5.86 -2.87
N TYR A 173 -6.08 -4.96 -2.72
CA TYR A 173 -6.09 -3.65 -3.37
C TYR A 173 -5.11 -3.63 -4.55
N ILE A 174 -5.63 -3.49 -5.75
CA ILE A 174 -4.83 -3.44 -6.97
C ILE A 174 -4.57 -1.99 -7.35
N LEU A 175 -3.30 -1.58 -7.40
CA LEU A 175 -2.87 -0.28 -7.87
C LEU A 175 -2.88 -0.25 -9.39
N MET A 176 -3.61 0.69 -9.96
CA MET A 176 -3.81 0.86 -11.39
C MET A 176 -3.39 2.24 -11.87
N LYS A 177 -2.86 2.30 -13.08
CA LYS A 177 -2.63 3.54 -13.82
C LYS A 177 -3.75 3.75 -14.83
N LYS A 178 -4.39 4.93 -14.83
CA LYS A 178 -5.36 5.32 -15.85
C LYS A 178 -4.72 5.19 -17.24
N SER A 179 -5.36 4.45 -18.12
CA SER A 179 -4.86 4.19 -19.48
C SER A 179 -6.03 3.80 -20.38
N SER A 180 -6.03 4.29 -21.60
CA SER A 180 -6.87 3.79 -22.68
C SER A 180 -6.13 2.83 -23.60
N ASN A 181 -4.80 2.75 -23.49
CA ASN A 181 -3.95 1.90 -24.30
C ASN A 181 -3.47 0.69 -23.48
N ILE A 182 -3.47 -0.47 -24.10
CA ILE A 182 -2.99 -1.72 -23.52
C ILE A 182 -1.90 -2.31 -24.41
N LYS A 183 -0.99 -3.01 -23.76
CA LYS A 183 -0.04 -3.91 -24.40
C LYS A 183 -0.59 -5.34 -24.31
N ASN A 184 -0.03 -6.23 -25.10
CA ASN A 184 -0.34 -7.64 -25.01
C ASN A 184 -0.04 -8.20 -23.60
N ASP A 185 -0.79 -9.19 -23.15
CA ASP A 185 -0.65 -9.82 -21.83
C ASP A 185 -0.78 -8.87 -20.62
N THR A 186 -1.46 -7.74 -20.78
CA THR A 186 -1.69 -6.75 -19.72
C THR A 186 -2.94 -7.11 -18.90
N ILE A 187 -2.86 -6.97 -17.57
CA ILE A 187 -4.06 -7.03 -16.72
C ILE A 187 -4.63 -5.61 -16.61
N ALA A 188 -5.92 -5.47 -16.92
CA ALA A 188 -6.59 -4.18 -16.96
C ALA A 188 -7.98 -4.22 -16.31
N LEU A 189 -8.42 -3.05 -15.84
CA LEU A 189 -9.80 -2.75 -15.49
C LEU A 189 -10.51 -2.27 -16.75
N ILE A 190 -11.57 -2.95 -17.13
CA ILE A 190 -12.32 -2.66 -18.35
C ILE A 190 -13.82 -2.57 -18.09
N ILE A 191 -14.54 -1.95 -19.03
CA ILE A 191 -16.00 -2.03 -19.12
C ILE A 191 -16.35 -2.76 -20.41
N LEU A 192 -17.13 -3.83 -20.28
CA LEU A 192 -17.78 -4.59 -21.37
C LEU A 192 -19.26 -4.74 -21.03
N ASP A 193 -20.14 -4.40 -21.95
CA ASP A 193 -21.61 -4.50 -21.78
C ASP A 193 -22.11 -3.86 -20.47
N ASN A 194 -21.59 -2.67 -20.18
CA ASN A 194 -21.89 -1.90 -18.96
C ASN A 194 -21.49 -2.60 -17.63
N THR A 195 -20.67 -3.65 -17.71
CA THR A 195 -20.10 -4.38 -16.58
C THR A 195 -18.61 -4.09 -16.48
N THR A 196 -18.14 -3.77 -15.26
CA THR A 196 -16.72 -3.54 -15.01
C THR A 196 -16.04 -4.86 -14.62
N LEU A 197 -14.93 -5.18 -15.26
CA LEU A 197 -14.21 -6.43 -15.11
C LEU A 197 -12.70 -6.18 -14.96
N ILE A 198 -12.02 -7.02 -14.17
CA ILE A 198 -10.55 -7.11 -14.19
C ILE A 198 -10.21 -8.37 -14.99
N ARG A 199 -9.44 -8.22 -16.07
CA ARG A 199 -9.06 -9.33 -16.96
C ARG A 199 -7.63 -9.21 -17.45
N LYS A 200 -6.98 -10.32 -17.68
CA LYS A 200 -5.79 -10.35 -18.52
C LYS A 200 -6.24 -10.22 -19.98
N ILE A 201 -5.59 -9.34 -20.73
CA ILE A 201 -5.96 -8.99 -22.09
C ILE A 201 -4.85 -9.42 -23.05
N THR A 202 -5.24 -10.22 -24.05
CA THR A 202 -4.38 -10.59 -25.17
C THR A 202 -4.94 -10.02 -26.47
N LEU A 203 -4.10 -9.33 -27.23
CA LEU A 203 -4.46 -8.69 -28.50
C LEU A 203 -4.38 -9.71 -29.65
N GLN A 204 -5.45 -9.85 -30.43
CA GLN A 204 -5.48 -10.70 -31.63
C GLN A 204 -6.14 -9.92 -32.79
N GLY A 205 -5.32 -9.20 -33.55
CA GLY A 205 -5.83 -8.34 -34.63
C GLY A 205 -6.78 -7.28 -34.09
N ASN A 206 -8.06 -7.32 -34.54
CA ASN A 206 -9.12 -6.43 -34.05
C ASN A 206 -9.91 -7.00 -32.87
N LEU A 207 -9.51 -8.15 -32.33
CA LEU A 207 -10.15 -8.77 -31.17
C LEU A 207 -9.29 -8.63 -29.91
N LEU A 208 -9.97 -8.58 -28.78
CA LEU A 208 -9.40 -8.75 -27.45
C LEU A 208 -9.85 -10.09 -26.87
N LEU A 209 -8.89 -10.88 -26.41
CA LEU A 209 -9.18 -12.02 -25.54
C LEU A 209 -9.13 -11.53 -24.09
N LEU A 210 -10.24 -11.67 -23.39
CA LEU A 210 -10.43 -11.27 -22.00
C LEU A 210 -10.35 -12.52 -21.13
N GLU A 211 -9.19 -12.79 -20.56
CA GLU A 211 -8.92 -13.99 -19.77
C GLU A 211 -9.09 -13.73 -18.27
N PRO A 212 -10.03 -14.42 -17.59
CA PRO A 212 -10.08 -14.45 -16.13
C PRO A 212 -8.97 -15.37 -15.62
N LEU A 213 -8.19 -14.90 -14.65
CA LEU A 213 -7.18 -15.72 -13.97
C LEU A 213 -7.80 -16.38 -12.73
N SER A 214 -8.82 -17.20 -12.95
CA SER A 214 -9.60 -17.86 -11.92
C SER A 214 -9.35 -19.37 -11.85
N SER A 215 -9.40 -19.93 -10.64
CA SER A 215 -9.47 -21.39 -10.45
C SER A 215 -10.84 -21.96 -10.82
N ASN A 216 -11.90 -21.11 -10.80
CA ASN A 216 -13.26 -21.50 -11.18
C ASN A 216 -13.50 -21.28 -12.68
N THR A 217 -12.98 -22.20 -13.50
CA THR A 217 -13.09 -22.13 -14.97
C THR A 217 -14.50 -22.42 -15.50
N THR A 218 -15.38 -22.97 -14.68
CA THR A 218 -16.81 -23.20 -15.03
C THR A 218 -17.56 -21.86 -14.98
N LYS A 219 -17.34 -21.06 -13.95
CA LYS A 219 -18.00 -19.77 -13.74
C LYS A 219 -17.41 -18.68 -14.63
N TYR A 220 -16.08 -18.64 -14.75
CA TYR A 220 -15.36 -17.61 -15.48
C TYR A 220 -14.67 -18.18 -16.70
N LYS A 221 -15.11 -17.74 -17.88
CA LYS A 221 -14.58 -18.19 -19.18
C LYS A 221 -13.87 -17.04 -19.90
N THR A 222 -12.87 -17.38 -20.67
CA THR A 222 -12.24 -16.44 -21.61
C THR A 222 -13.27 -16.02 -22.66
N GLN A 223 -13.34 -14.74 -22.95
CA GLN A 223 -14.22 -14.13 -23.94
C GLN A 223 -13.39 -13.46 -25.03
N ALA A 224 -13.80 -13.61 -26.27
CA ALA A 224 -13.26 -12.84 -27.38
C ALA A 224 -14.30 -11.79 -27.77
N CYS A 225 -13.88 -10.54 -27.88
CA CYS A 225 -14.77 -9.43 -28.26
C CYS A 225 -14.04 -8.42 -29.16
N PRO A 226 -14.75 -7.65 -29.99
CA PRO A 226 -14.17 -6.57 -30.75
C PRO A 226 -13.53 -5.53 -29.84
N LYS A 227 -12.41 -4.98 -30.26
CA LYS A 227 -11.67 -3.97 -29.48
C LYS A 227 -12.52 -2.74 -29.18
N GLU A 228 -13.37 -2.32 -30.09
CA GLU A 228 -14.28 -1.18 -29.97
C GLU A 228 -15.40 -1.40 -28.93
N SER A 229 -15.74 -2.64 -28.58
CA SER A 229 -16.76 -2.96 -27.56
C SER A 229 -16.23 -2.84 -26.13
N VAL A 230 -14.90 -2.70 -25.94
CA VAL A 230 -14.26 -2.68 -24.63
C VAL A 230 -13.72 -1.29 -24.32
N LYS A 231 -14.19 -0.72 -23.22
CA LYS A 231 -13.61 0.53 -22.68
C LYS A 231 -12.58 0.17 -21.60
N ILE A 232 -11.34 0.56 -21.81
CA ILE A 232 -10.26 0.39 -20.84
C ILE A 232 -10.25 1.58 -19.90
N LEU A 233 -10.21 1.33 -18.58
CA LEU A 233 -10.15 2.33 -17.54
C LEU A 233 -8.74 2.50 -16.96
N GLY A 234 -7.97 1.41 -16.89
CA GLY A 234 -6.60 1.44 -16.37
C GLY A 234 -5.93 0.08 -16.44
N THR A 235 -4.61 0.09 -16.28
CA THR A 235 -3.75 -1.10 -16.27
C THR A 235 -3.09 -1.29 -14.92
N VAL A 236 -2.87 -2.53 -14.51
CA VAL A 236 -2.25 -2.88 -13.25
C VAL A 236 -0.77 -2.53 -13.24
N ILE A 237 -0.30 -1.92 -12.15
CA ILE A 237 1.12 -1.67 -11.89
C ILE A 237 1.63 -2.32 -10.61
N GLY A 238 0.74 -2.66 -9.65
CA GLY A 238 1.08 -3.31 -8.40
C GLY A 238 -0.17 -3.74 -7.64
N TYR A 239 0.01 -4.34 -6.46
CA TYR A 239 -1.10 -4.68 -5.56
C TYR A 239 -0.61 -4.76 -4.11
N ILE A 240 -1.56 -4.61 -3.18
CA ILE A 240 -1.38 -4.85 -1.74
C ILE A 240 -2.28 -6.03 -1.39
N GLY A 241 -1.67 -7.15 -0.98
CA GLY A 241 -2.39 -8.33 -0.54
C GLY A 241 -3.03 -8.11 0.83
N TYR A 242 -4.25 -8.57 1.01
CA TYR A 242 -4.96 -8.59 2.27
C TYR A 242 -4.74 -9.95 2.94
N GLU A 243 -3.96 -10.00 4.03
CA GLU A 243 -3.89 -11.21 4.85
C GLU A 243 -5.22 -11.40 5.60
N LYS A 244 -5.94 -12.44 5.24
CA LYS A 244 -7.06 -12.93 6.06
C LYS A 244 -6.45 -13.59 7.30
N ASN A 245 -6.58 -12.94 8.47
CA ASN A 245 -6.37 -13.57 9.77
C ASN A 245 -7.41 -14.67 10.01
#